data_9e4b63e0ea3a364bc33a61b1219eb6a3
#
_entry.id   9e4b63e0ea3a364bc33a61b1219eb6a3
#
_cell.length_a   1.000
_cell.length_b   1.000
_cell.length_c   1.000
_cell.angle_alpha   90.00
_cell.angle_beta   90.00
_cell.angle_gamma   90.00
#
_symmetry.space_group_name_H-M   'P 1'
#
loop_
_entity.id
_entity.type
_entity.pdbx_description
1 polymer ?
#
loop_
_entity_poly.entity_id
_entity_poly.type
_entity_poly.pdbx_seq_one_letter_code
_entity_poly.pdbx_strand_id
1 'polypeptide(L)'
;MERRVVRAFAPGHISGYFKRIDGNSPRETGSIGAGIVIDKGVSVILKKSSETRITLKNSTEDSWLVKDVLDSLEITADVTVDAEMPIGAGFGMSAAGLLALYHAANELFSLGLSSDEISEKAHEFEVIHGTGLGDVAAASKSGVIIRTKPGVNGISKQIHSNE
;
A
#
# COMPACT_ATOMS: atom_id res chain seq x y z
N MET A 1 -10.93 -21.43 -21.30
CA MET A 1 -11.29 -20.61 -20.12
C MET A 1 -10.29 -19.46 -20.05
N GLU A 2 -10.75 -18.25 -20.28
CA GLU A 2 -9.90 -17.05 -20.21
C GLU A 2 -9.43 -16.85 -18.77
N ARG A 3 -8.11 -16.79 -18.55
CA ARG A 3 -7.57 -16.62 -17.19
C ARG A 3 -7.83 -15.17 -16.76
N ARG A 4 -8.73 -14.97 -15.82
CA ARG A 4 -9.03 -13.66 -15.27
C ARG A 4 -7.74 -12.96 -14.79
N VAL A 5 -7.53 -11.76 -15.27
CA VAL A 5 -6.41 -10.88 -14.90
C VAL A 5 -6.99 -9.66 -14.24
N VAL A 6 -6.46 -9.28 -13.10
CA VAL A 6 -6.86 -8.05 -12.38
C VAL A 6 -5.67 -7.10 -12.34
N ARG A 7 -5.94 -5.83 -12.55
CA ARG A 7 -4.99 -4.74 -12.37
C ARG A 7 -5.53 -3.78 -11.31
N ALA A 8 -4.68 -3.41 -10.37
CA ALA A 8 -4.96 -2.34 -9.41
C ALA A 8 -3.80 -1.33 -9.39
N PHE A 9 -4.11 -0.11 -9.02
CA PHE A 9 -3.16 0.99 -8.88
C PHE A 9 -3.40 1.69 -7.54
N ALA A 10 -2.33 2.10 -6.88
CA ALA A 10 -2.41 3.01 -5.75
C ALA A 10 -1.35 4.11 -5.89
N PRO A 11 -1.69 5.35 -5.52
CA PRO A 11 -0.79 6.49 -5.64
C PRO A 11 0.30 6.48 -4.57
N GLY A 12 1.42 7.10 -4.87
CA GLY A 12 2.46 7.40 -3.90
C GLY A 12 2.13 8.60 -3.03
N HIS A 13 2.96 8.81 -2.02
CA HIS A 13 2.82 9.91 -1.08
C HIS A 13 4.19 10.43 -0.68
N ILE A 14 4.33 11.75 -0.61
CA ILE A 14 5.55 12.42 -0.14
C ILE A 14 5.23 13.09 1.18
N SER A 15 5.88 12.66 2.27
CA SER A 15 5.79 13.32 3.57
C SER A 15 6.64 14.58 3.58
N GLY A 16 6.04 15.73 3.89
CA GLY A 16 6.76 16.98 4.13
C GLY A 16 7.41 16.97 5.52
N TYR A 17 6.67 16.54 6.51
CA TYR A 17 7.16 16.24 7.85
C TYR A 17 6.27 15.19 8.53
N PHE A 18 6.83 14.46 9.49
CA PHE A 18 6.06 13.53 10.31
C PHE A 18 6.73 13.31 11.67
N LYS A 19 5.92 12.89 12.64
CA LYS A 19 6.37 12.41 13.93
C LYS A 19 5.82 11.01 14.15
N ARG A 20 6.71 10.04 14.43
CA ARG A 20 6.32 8.69 14.85
C ARG A 20 5.62 8.75 16.20
N ILE A 21 4.55 8.00 16.34
CA ILE A 21 3.82 7.77 17.58
C ILE A 21 3.69 6.25 17.74
N ASP A 22 4.34 5.74 18.78
CA ASP A 22 4.25 4.31 19.10
C ASP A 22 2.98 4.05 19.90
N GLY A 23 2.23 3.04 19.50
CA GLY A 23 1.07 2.50 20.19
C GLY A 23 1.40 1.16 20.87
N ASN A 24 0.40 0.54 21.49
CA ASN A 24 0.54 -0.77 22.12
C ASN A 24 0.50 -1.94 21.13
N SER A 25 0.17 -1.66 19.87
CA SER A 25 0.07 -2.63 18.78
C SER A 25 0.45 -1.99 17.44
N PRO A 26 0.71 -2.80 16.39
CA PRO A 26 0.88 -2.28 15.03
C PRO A 26 -0.31 -1.41 14.56
N ARG A 27 -1.53 -1.76 14.95
CA ARG A 27 -2.75 -1.00 14.61
C ARG A 27 -2.77 0.41 15.21
N GLU A 28 -2.16 0.62 16.37
CA GLU A 28 -2.12 1.89 17.08
C GLU A 28 -0.86 2.70 16.76
N THR A 29 0.21 2.03 16.37
CA THR A 29 1.47 2.65 15.96
C THR A 29 1.30 3.33 14.59
N GLY A 30 1.91 4.49 14.41
CA GLY A 30 1.85 5.20 13.14
C GLY A 30 2.56 6.54 13.19
N SER A 31 2.06 7.51 12.44
CA SER A 31 2.62 8.86 12.44
C SER A 31 1.53 9.93 12.35
N ILE A 32 1.83 11.09 12.94
CA ILE A 32 1.15 12.35 12.66
C ILE A 32 2.06 13.20 11.76
N GLY A 33 1.50 14.08 10.95
CA GLY A 33 2.28 14.90 10.04
C GLY A 33 1.48 15.37 8.83
N ALA A 34 2.19 15.86 7.83
CA ALA A 34 1.57 16.30 6.59
C ALA A 34 2.40 15.89 5.36
N GLY A 35 1.72 15.69 4.25
CA GLY A 35 2.33 15.36 2.98
C GLY A 35 1.36 15.51 1.83
N ILE A 36 1.80 15.12 0.66
CA ILE A 36 1.02 15.24 -0.58
C ILE A 36 0.96 13.88 -1.28
N VAL A 37 -0.23 13.52 -1.74
CA VAL A 37 -0.44 12.38 -2.63
C VAL A 37 -0.07 12.81 -4.04
N ILE A 38 0.73 11.99 -4.71
CA ILE A 38 1.23 12.25 -6.07
C ILE A 38 0.49 11.38 -7.08
N ASP A 39 0.52 11.76 -8.35
CA ASP A 39 -0.09 11.02 -9.46
C ASP A 39 0.73 9.80 -9.91
N LYS A 40 1.95 9.68 -9.41
CA LYS A 40 2.82 8.52 -9.59
C LYS A 40 2.57 7.50 -8.49
N GLY A 41 2.65 6.21 -8.82
CA GLY A 41 2.35 5.18 -7.86
C GLY A 41 2.84 3.81 -8.27
N VAL A 42 2.12 2.79 -7.81
CA VAL A 42 2.41 1.39 -8.10
C VAL A 42 1.21 0.73 -8.75
N SER A 43 1.44 0.11 -9.90
CA SER A 43 0.47 -0.79 -10.55
C SER A 43 0.83 -2.24 -10.22
N VAL A 44 -0.15 -3.02 -9.83
CA VAL A 44 -0.04 -4.47 -9.63
C VAL A 44 -0.96 -5.19 -10.61
N ILE A 45 -0.42 -6.15 -11.34
CA ILE A 45 -1.18 -7.05 -12.21
C ILE A 45 -1.12 -8.43 -11.58
N LEU A 46 -2.28 -9.01 -11.32
CA LEU A 46 -2.43 -10.32 -10.68
C LEU A 46 -3.18 -11.28 -11.57
N LYS A 47 -2.69 -12.53 -11.62
CA LYS A 47 -3.29 -13.62 -12.37
C LYS A 47 -3.21 -14.91 -11.56
N LYS A 48 -4.31 -15.68 -11.49
CA LYS A 48 -4.30 -16.99 -10.82
C LYS A 48 -3.27 -17.92 -11.45
N SER A 49 -2.47 -18.56 -10.62
CA SER A 49 -1.44 -19.53 -11.02
C SER A 49 -1.37 -20.66 -9.99
N SER A 50 -0.87 -21.82 -10.39
CA SER A 50 -0.57 -22.93 -9.48
C SER A 50 0.73 -22.73 -8.69
N GLU A 51 1.56 -21.78 -9.14
CA GLU A 51 2.83 -21.42 -8.51
C GLU A 51 2.93 -19.90 -8.39
N THR A 52 3.54 -19.42 -7.32
CA THR A 52 3.81 -17.99 -7.17
C THR A 52 5.03 -17.61 -8.02
N ARG A 53 4.83 -16.60 -8.88
CA ARG A 53 5.89 -15.93 -9.63
C ARG A 53 5.74 -14.43 -9.45
N ILE A 54 6.83 -13.77 -9.13
CA ILE A 54 6.83 -12.33 -8.86
C ILE A 54 7.82 -11.66 -9.81
N THR A 55 7.34 -10.65 -10.52
CA THR A 55 8.15 -9.82 -11.42
C THR A 55 8.05 -8.37 -10.96
N LEU A 56 9.17 -7.79 -10.55
CA LEU A 56 9.29 -6.36 -10.26
C LEU A 56 9.87 -5.69 -11.51
N LYS A 57 9.12 -4.78 -12.13
CA LYS A 57 9.61 -3.99 -13.25
C LYS A 57 10.45 -2.82 -12.73
N ASN A 58 11.55 -2.56 -13.44
CA ASN A 58 12.43 -1.43 -13.17
C ASN A 58 13.00 -1.38 -11.73
N SER A 59 13.05 -2.52 -11.05
CA SER A 59 13.60 -2.65 -9.72
C SER A 59 14.56 -3.82 -9.64
N THR A 60 15.65 -3.62 -8.90
CA THR A 60 16.59 -4.67 -8.49
C THR A 60 16.33 -5.15 -7.07
N GLU A 61 15.26 -4.64 -6.44
CA GLU A 61 14.91 -4.98 -5.07
C GLU A 61 14.35 -6.40 -4.96
N ASP A 62 14.43 -6.94 -3.75
CA ASP A 62 13.86 -8.24 -3.43
C ASP A 62 12.32 -8.15 -3.38
N SER A 63 11.69 -9.21 -3.83
CA SER A 63 10.23 -9.36 -3.89
C SER A 63 9.60 -9.84 -2.58
N TRP A 64 10.35 -9.85 -1.48
CA TRP A 64 9.94 -10.44 -0.20
C TRP A 64 8.59 -9.90 0.31
N LEU A 65 8.37 -8.58 0.19
CA LEU A 65 7.14 -7.93 0.64
C LEU A 65 5.90 -8.48 -0.08
N VAL A 66 6.00 -8.65 -1.41
CA VAL A 66 4.90 -9.22 -2.22
C VAL A 66 4.67 -10.67 -1.82
N LYS A 67 5.75 -11.43 -1.64
CA LYS A 67 5.67 -12.83 -1.24
C LYS A 67 4.99 -12.99 0.12
N ASP A 68 5.39 -12.21 1.13
CA ASP A 68 4.83 -12.27 2.48
C ASP A 68 3.32 -11.93 2.49
N VAL A 69 2.88 -10.96 1.66
CA VAL A 69 1.45 -10.68 1.51
C VAL A 69 0.69 -11.87 0.92
N LEU A 70 1.21 -12.48 -0.15
CA LEU A 70 0.57 -13.65 -0.77
C LEU A 70 0.50 -14.83 0.20
N ASP A 71 1.58 -15.08 0.93
CA ASP A 71 1.65 -16.13 1.94
C ASP A 71 0.64 -15.87 3.09
N SER A 72 0.52 -14.62 3.55
CA SER A 72 -0.45 -14.24 4.59
C SER A 72 -1.92 -14.39 4.16
N LEU A 73 -2.18 -14.32 2.86
CA LEU A 73 -3.50 -14.52 2.26
C LEU A 73 -3.74 -15.98 1.82
N GLU A 74 -2.75 -16.85 1.96
CA GLU A 74 -2.78 -18.26 1.51
C GLU A 74 -3.12 -18.40 0.02
N ILE A 75 -2.60 -17.49 -0.83
CA ILE A 75 -2.87 -17.48 -2.27
C ILE A 75 -1.60 -17.65 -3.09
N THR A 76 -1.75 -18.26 -4.28
CA THR A 76 -0.69 -18.36 -5.29
C THR A 76 -1.10 -17.63 -6.56
N ALA A 77 -0.18 -16.83 -7.10
CA ALA A 77 -0.46 -16.02 -8.28
C ALA A 77 0.81 -15.66 -9.07
N ASP A 78 0.64 -15.40 -10.36
CA ASP A 78 1.60 -14.61 -11.12
C ASP A 78 1.36 -13.13 -10.81
N VAL A 79 2.38 -12.46 -10.31
CA VAL A 79 2.34 -11.05 -9.90
C VAL A 79 3.34 -10.24 -10.70
N THR A 80 2.88 -9.14 -11.28
CA THR A 80 3.76 -8.13 -11.86
C THR A 80 3.55 -6.82 -11.12
N VAL A 81 4.61 -6.27 -10.56
CA VAL A 81 4.62 -4.97 -9.87
C VAL A 81 5.39 -3.97 -10.73
N ASP A 82 4.79 -2.82 -10.95
CA ASP A 82 5.36 -1.73 -11.72
C ASP A 82 5.31 -0.45 -10.89
N ALA A 83 6.45 -0.08 -10.30
CA ALA A 83 6.60 1.13 -9.50
C ALA A 83 7.13 2.27 -10.39
N GLU A 84 6.39 3.38 -10.46
CA GLU A 84 6.77 4.52 -11.30
C GLU A 84 7.87 5.39 -10.66
N MET A 85 8.15 5.21 -9.38
CA MET A 85 9.21 5.93 -8.65
C MET A 85 10.07 4.92 -7.87
N PRO A 86 11.32 5.29 -7.51
CA PRO A 86 12.19 4.41 -6.76
C PRO A 86 11.58 4.01 -5.41
N ILE A 87 11.63 2.71 -5.10
CA ILE A 87 11.22 2.18 -3.79
C ILE A 87 12.27 2.60 -2.76
N GLY A 88 11.86 2.85 -1.51
CA GLY A 88 12.78 3.25 -0.44
C GLY A 88 13.26 4.71 -0.50
N ALA A 89 12.89 5.48 -1.52
CA ALA A 89 13.34 6.87 -1.72
C ALA A 89 12.36 7.93 -1.16
N GLY A 90 11.41 7.55 -0.31
CA GLY A 90 10.49 8.48 0.34
C GLY A 90 9.26 8.87 -0.48
N PHE A 91 8.95 8.12 -1.54
CA PHE A 91 7.77 8.35 -2.39
C PHE A 91 6.54 7.52 -2.00
N GLY A 92 6.57 6.81 -0.87
CA GLY A 92 5.46 5.97 -0.41
C GLY A 92 5.17 4.75 -1.31
N MET A 93 6.16 4.29 -2.10
CA MET A 93 5.95 3.20 -3.05
C MET A 93 5.67 1.86 -2.36
N SER A 94 6.17 1.62 -1.15
CA SER A 94 5.86 0.43 -0.35
C SER A 94 4.36 0.38 -0.03
N ALA A 95 3.83 1.44 0.56
CA ALA A 95 2.41 1.58 0.87
C ALA A 95 1.52 1.44 -0.36
N ALA A 96 1.90 2.11 -1.47
CA ALA A 96 1.19 2.03 -2.74
C ALA A 96 1.19 0.59 -3.28
N GLY A 97 2.33 -0.09 -3.22
CA GLY A 97 2.44 -1.50 -3.64
C GLY A 97 1.56 -2.44 -2.82
N LEU A 98 1.56 -2.27 -1.49
CA LEU A 98 0.70 -3.05 -0.59
C LEU A 98 -0.78 -2.83 -0.89
N LEU A 99 -1.23 -1.57 -0.98
CA LEU A 99 -2.62 -1.23 -1.29
C LEU A 99 -3.05 -1.83 -2.64
N ALA A 100 -2.26 -1.62 -3.70
CA ALA A 100 -2.56 -2.15 -5.01
C ALA A 100 -2.61 -3.69 -5.01
N LEU A 101 -1.69 -4.36 -4.29
CA LEU A 101 -1.65 -5.81 -4.18
C LEU A 101 -2.87 -6.35 -3.44
N TYR A 102 -3.23 -5.79 -2.28
CA TYR A 102 -4.41 -6.21 -1.53
C TYR A 102 -5.71 -5.98 -2.33
N HIS A 103 -5.85 -4.85 -3.02
CA HIS A 103 -7.00 -4.60 -3.89
C HIS A 103 -7.08 -5.61 -5.04
N ALA A 104 -5.98 -5.87 -5.73
CA ALA A 104 -5.95 -6.86 -6.82
C ALA A 104 -6.27 -8.27 -6.32
N ALA A 105 -5.70 -8.68 -5.17
CA ALA A 105 -5.96 -9.97 -4.56
C ALA A 105 -7.43 -10.10 -4.12
N ASN A 106 -7.97 -9.09 -3.46
CA ASN A 106 -9.36 -9.05 -3.03
C ASN A 106 -10.32 -9.25 -4.20
N GLU A 107 -10.09 -8.57 -5.31
CA GLU A 107 -10.92 -8.71 -6.51
C GLU A 107 -10.73 -10.06 -7.20
N LEU A 108 -9.48 -10.51 -7.40
CA LEU A 108 -9.19 -11.74 -8.14
C LEU A 108 -9.66 -12.99 -7.41
N PHE A 109 -9.50 -13.01 -6.10
CA PHE A 109 -9.80 -14.18 -5.25
C PHE A 109 -11.13 -14.04 -4.50
N SER A 110 -11.84 -12.91 -4.66
CA SER A 110 -13.13 -12.63 -4.00
C SER A 110 -13.04 -12.77 -2.47
N LEU A 111 -12.02 -12.12 -1.87
CA LEU A 111 -11.75 -12.25 -0.44
C LEU A 111 -12.78 -11.54 0.44
N GLY A 112 -13.62 -10.67 -0.13
CA GLY A 112 -14.69 -9.97 0.58
C GLY A 112 -14.22 -8.85 1.51
N LEU A 113 -12.98 -8.38 1.35
CA LEU A 113 -12.44 -7.30 2.17
C LEU A 113 -13.01 -5.94 1.75
N SER A 114 -13.41 -5.14 2.71
CA SER A 114 -13.71 -3.71 2.51
C SER A 114 -12.44 -2.89 2.27
N SER A 115 -12.58 -1.68 1.75
CA SER A 115 -11.44 -0.77 1.56
C SER A 115 -10.77 -0.40 2.89
N ASP A 116 -11.54 -0.31 3.97
CA ASP A 116 -10.99 -0.03 5.30
C ASP A 116 -10.16 -1.21 5.81
N GLU A 117 -10.64 -2.45 5.66
CA GLU A 117 -9.88 -3.65 6.03
C GLU A 117 -8.61 -3.82 5.20
N ILE A 118 -8.63 -3.46 3.91
CA ILE A 118 -7.44 -3.43 3.07
C ILE A 118 -6.43 -2.41 3.58
N SER A 119 -6.89 -1.20 3.91
CA SER A 119 -6.03 -0.15 4.46
C SER A 119 -5.45 -0.55 5.82
N GLU A 120 -6.24 -1.18 6.69
CA GLU A 120 -5.77 -1.69 7.97
C GLU A 120 -4.68 -2.75 7.80
N LYS A 121 -4.91 -3.75 6.95
CA LYS A 121 -3.91 -4.81 6.66
C LYS A 121 -2.62 -4.24 6.10
N ALA A 122 -2.71 -3.31 5.14
CA ALA A 122 -1.55 -2.67 4.54
C ALA A 122 -0.77 -1.84 5.58
N HIS A 123 -1.47 -1.11 6.45
CA HIS A 123 -0.84 -0.34 7.53
C HIS A 123 -0.13 -1.23 8.55
N GLU A 124 -0.81 -2.26 9.06
CA GLU A 124 -0.22 -3.20 10.01
C GLU A 124 1.03 -3.87 9.41
N PHE A 125 0.97 -4.25 8.14
CA PHE A 125 2.09 -4.84 7.43
C PHE A 125 3.29 -3.89 7.38
N GLU A 126 3.08 -2.62 7.01
CA GLU A 126 4.15 -1.62 7.01
C GLU A 126 4.78 -1.41 8.38
N VAL A 127 3.96 -1.33 9.43
CA VAL A 127 4.45 -1.13 10.81
C VAL A 127 5.27 -2.33 11.28
N ILE A 128 4.77 -3.55 11.04
CA ILE A 128 5.46 -4.80 11.44
C ILE A 128 6.82 -4.93 10.75
N HIS A 129 6.87 -4.62 9.46
CA HIS A 129 8.09 -4.75 8.66
C HIS A 129 8.96 -3.47 8.63
N GLY A 130 8.50 -2.39 9.27
CA GLY A 130 9.24 -1.13 9.35
C GLY A 130 9.38 -0.38 8.02
N THR A 131 8.48 -0.62 7.06
CA THR A 131 8.53 0.00 5.72
C THR A 131 7.80 1.34 5.65
N GLY A 132 6.89 1.63 6.58
CA GLY A 132 6.16 2.89 6.63
C GLY A 132 5.35 3.06 7.92
N LEU A 133 4.82 4.26 8.13
CA LEU A 133 4.07 4.63 9.34
C LEU A 133 2.79 5.42 9.07
N GLY A 134 2.58 5.92 7.86
CA GLY A 134 1.46 6.80 7.59
C GLY A 134 1.13 6.99 6.11
N ASP A 135 1.89 6.38 5.22
CA ASP A 135 1.71 6.53 3.78
C ASP A 135 0.45 5.83 3.29
N VAL A 136 0.09 4.68 3.89
CA VAL A 136 -1.18 3.97 3.60
C VAL A 136 -2.38 4.87 3.86
N ALA A 137 -2.42 5.54 5.03
CA ALA A 137 -3.54 6.42 5.39
C ALA A 137 -3.64 7.65 4.48
N ALA A 138 -2.53 8.08 3.87
CA ALA A 138 -2.49 9.16 2.90
C ALA A 138 -2.86 8.68 1.49
N ALA A 139 -2.30 7.55 1.04
CA ALA A 139 -2.52 7.01 -0.31
C ALA A 139 -3.98 6.60 -0.59
N SER A 140 -4.79 6.37 0.44
CA SER A 140 -6.24 6.16 0.32
C SER A 140 -7.03 7.44 0.01
N LYS A 141 -6.36 8.60 -0.07
CA LYS A 141 -6.95 9.92 -0.31
C LYS A 141 -6.24 10.60 -1.47
N SER A 142 -6.50 11.89 -1.70
CA SER A 142 -5.85 12.70 -2.72
C SER A 142 -5.46 14.08 -2.19
N GLY A 143 -4.56 14.78 -2.89
CA GLY A 143 -4.13 16.14 -2.54
C GLY A 143 -3.24 16.21 -1.30
N VAL A 144 -3.33 17.31 -0.58
CA VAL A 144 -2.58 17.53 0.66
C VAL A 144 -3.28 16.85 1.82
N ILE A 145 -2.56 16.01 2.54
CA ILE A 145 -3.10 15.23 3.65
C ILE A 145 -2.41 15.65 4.95
N ILE A 146 -3.20 16.00 5.96
CA ILE A 146 -2.74 16.22 7.32
C ILE A 146 -3.23 15.06 8.19
N ARG A 147 -2.30 14.29 8.76
CA ARG A 147 -2.58 13.22 9.72
C ARG A 147 -2.46 13.78 11.12
N THR A 148 -3.57 13.79 11.85
CA THR A 148 -3.64 14.36 13.22
C THR A 148 -3.71 13.29 14.30
N LYS A 149 -3.98 12.03 13.92
CA LYS A 149 -4.00 10.87 14.83
C LYS A 149 -3.34 9.68 14.13
N PRO A 150 -2.46 8.92 14.81
CA PRO A 150 -1.77 7.76 14.22
C PRO A 150 -2.64 6.50 14.17
N GLY A 151 -2.12 5.46 13.52
CA GLY A 151 -2.70 4.11 13.48
C GLY A 151 -3.83 3.95 12.47
N VAL A 152 -4.40 2.74 12.43
CA VAL A 152 -5.47 2.37 11.49
C VAL A 152 -6.74 3.20 11.68
N ASN A 153 -7.03 3.63 12.91
CA ASN A 153 -8.13 4.54 13.23
C ASN A 153 -7.66 6.01 13.21
N GLY A 154 -6.58 6.28 12.51
CA GLY A 154 -5.98 7.61 12.40
C GLY A 154 -6.92 8.60 11.73
N ILE A 155 -6.82 9.87 12.15
CA ILE A 155 -7.60 10.95 11.56
C ILE A 155 -6.71 11.66 10.55
N SER A 156 -7.14 11.65 9.29
CA SER A 156 -6.52 12.43 8.23
C SER A 156 -7.50 13.45 7.68
N LYS A 157 -7.03 14.68 7.54
CA LYS A 157 -7.78 15.77 6.91
C LYS A 157 -7.18 16.01 5.52
N GLN A 158 -8.04 16.05 4.52
CA GLN A 158 -7.67 16.43 3.16
C GLN A 158 -7.87 17.93 3.00
N ILE A 159 -6.87 18.61 2.45
CA ILE A 159 -6.98 20.00 2.06
C ILE A 159 -7.16 20.03 0.55
N HIS A 160 -8.26 20.63 0.11
CA HIS A 160 -8.49 20.94 -1.28
C HIS A 160 -7.97 22.36 -1.55
N SER A 161 -7.12 22.53 -2.57
CA SER A 161 -6.82 23.87 -3.07
C SER A 161 -8.09 24.39 -3.74
N ASN A 162 -8.64 25.47 -3.24
CA ASN A 162 -9.56 26.26 -4.04
C ASN A 162 -8.68 26.99 -5.07
N GLU A 163 -8.76 26.57 -6.33
CA GLU A 163 -8.24 27.37 -7.44
C GLU A 163 -9.05 28.66 -7.61
#